data_831ba7e5625a8b53a574137817d3290e
#
_entry.id   831ba7e5625a8b53a574137817d3290e
#
_cell.length_a   1.000
_cell.length_b   1.000
_cell.length_c   1.000
_cell.angle_alpha   90.00
_cell.angle_beta   90.00
_cell.angle_gamma   90.00
#
_symmetry.space_group_name_H-M   'P 1'
#
loop_
_entity.id
_entity.type
_entity.pdbx_description
1 polymer ?
#
loop_
_entity_poly.entity_id
_entity_poly.type
_entity_poly.pdbx_seq_one_letter_code
_entity_poly.pdbx_strand_id
1 'polypeptide(L)'
;DPEMSRGLGDVYKRQDYIVATAPYYHAASQADILEHYMTIAKKSPVPLIVYNIPSTTHNYIEPETINKLIAVKNIAGVKDSSGNFMNYTRGLFENQNKEFAWIQGEDYLCGANFLAGADGVVSGLSNVRIEPYVEMYEAFLNNDARKIKECQVKINKLYKLIHLYGNGNASIKAATELYGRGSRWMQQSSMSLDDTQMAEIKKILDEYELSLIPISEPTRHLRIS
;
A
#
# COMPACT_ATOMS: atom_id res chain seq x y z
N ASP A 1 -11.30 -20.86 20.31
CA ASP A 1 -12.35 -21.76 19.81
C ASP A 1 -11.88 -22.40 18.49
N PRO A 2 -11.76 -23.76 18.43
CA PRO A 2 -11.34 -24.46 17.23
C PRO A 2 -12.28 -24.24 16.02
N GLU A 3 -13.51 -23.82 16.23
CA GLU A 3 -14.45 -23.54 15.13
C GLU A 3 -14.28 -22.15 14.52
N MET A 4 -13.90 -21.15 15.31
CA MET A 4 -13.53 -19.82 14.78
C MET A 4 -12.25 -19.89 13.94
N SER A 5 -11.33 -20.77 14.25
CA SER A 5 -10.11 -20.98 13.46
C SER A 5 -10.35 -21.69 12.14
N ARG A 6 -11.48 -22.37 11.93
CA ARG A 6 -11.80 -23.07 10.67
C ARG A 6 -12.01 -22.13 9.50
N GLY A 7 -12.65 -20.98 9.71
CA GLY A 7 -12.80 -19.95 8.68
C GLY A 7 -11.48 -19.30 8.29
N LEU A 8 -10.63 -19.00 9.28
CA LEU A 8 -9.27 -18.49 9.06
C LEU A 8 -8.36 -19.59 8.48
N GLY A 9 -8.51 -20.85 8.91
CA GLY A 9 -7.74 -21.96 8.38
C GLY A 9 -7.91 -22.19 6.88
N ASP A 10 -9.08 -21.92 6.32
CA ASP A 10 -9.31 -21.98 4.88
C ASP A 10 -8.63 -20.83 4.13
N VAL A 11 -8.57 -19.64 4.73
CA VAL A 11 -7.81 -18.50 4.18
C VAL A 11 -6.32 -18.82 4.18
N TYR A 12 -5.77 -19.33 5.28
CA TYR A 12 -4.35 -19.69 5.38
C TYR A 12 -3.92 -20.82 4.43
N LYS A 13 -4.80 -21.77 4.15
CA LYS A 13 -4.52 -22.88 3.21
C LYS A 13 -4.51 -22.44 1.75
N ARG A 14 -5.00 -21.22 1.44
CA ARG A 14 -5.05 -20.66 0.08
C ARG A 14 -4.08 -19.49 -0.12
N GLN A 15 -3.19 -19.23 0.82
CA GLN A 15 -2.19 -18.17 0.68
C GLN A 15 -1.02 -18.67 -0.17
N ASP A 16 -0.70 -17.90 -1.21
CA ASP A 16 0.48 -18.13 -2.05
C ASP A 16 1.75 -17.55 -1.42
N TYR A 17 1.60 -16.51 -0.58
CA TYR A 17 2.69 -15.79 0.08
C TYR A 17 2.30 -15.41 1.51
N ILE A 18 3.31 -15.25 2.36
CA ILE A 18 3.17 -14.56 3.64
C ILE A 18 3.93 -13.24 3.60
N VAL A 19 3.49 -12.27 4.42
CA VAL A 19 4.16 -10.98 4.61
C VAL A 19 4.58 -10.87 6.06
N ALA A 20 5.84 -10.52 6.32
CA ALA A 20 6.33 -10.28 7.69
C ALA A 20 7.05 -8.94 7.78
N THR A 21 6.82 -8.21 8.87
CA THR A 21 7.55 -6.99 9.22
C THR A 21 8.89 -7.32 9.88
N ALA A 22 9.79 -6.34 9.94
CA ALA A 22 10.97 -6.42 10.81
C ALA A 22 10.54 -6.62 12.27
N PRO A 23 11.43 -7.12 13.14
CA PRO A 23 11.19 -7.09 14.59
C PRO A 23 10.73 -5.70 15.03
N TYR A 24 9.88 -5.62 16.02
CA TYR A 24 9.35 -4.35 16.53
C TYR A 24 9.50 -4.29 18.06
N TYR A 25 9.22 -3.13 18.66
CA TYR A 25 9.32 -2.80 20.07
C TYR A 25 10.74 -2.44 20.50
N HIS A 26 11.75 -3.27 20.25
CA HIS A 26 13.15 -2.95 20.52
C HIS A 26 13.90 -2.64 19.23
N ALA A 27 14.91 -1.78 19.33
CA ALA A 27 15.83 -1.57 18.22
C ALA A 27 16.56 -2.88 17.90
N ALA A 28 16.55 -3.28 16.64
CA ALA A 28 17.24 -4.46 16.15
C ALA A 28 18.41 -4.04 15.25
N SER A 29 19.53 -4.76 15.35
CA SER A 29 20.62 -4.57 14.41
C SER A 29 20.25 -5.13 13.03
N GLN A 30 20.95 -4.71 11.97
CA GLN A 30 20.73 -5.26 10.62
C GLN A 30 21.04 -6.76 10.55
N ALA A 31 21.93 -7.26 11.41
CA ALA A 31 22.20 -8.69 11.55
C ALA A 31 21.01 -9.44 12.15
N ASP A 32 20.39 -8.89 13.19
CA ASP A 32 19.18 -9.49 13.80
C ASP A 32 18.00 -9.47 12.84
N ILE A 33 17.82 -8.38 12.07
CA ILE A 33 16.79 -8.28 11.03
C ILE A 33 17.00 -9.35 9.94
N LEU A 34 18.22 -9.52 9.48
CA LEU A 34 18.56 -10.55 8.49
C LEU A 34 18.25 -11.94 9.02
N GLU A 35 18.69 -12.29 10.24
CA GLU A 35 18.44 -13.59 10.86
C GLU A 35 16.95 -13.85 11.08
N HIS A 36 16.19 -12.83 11.51
CA HIS A 36 14.74 -12.90 11.64
C HIS A 36 14.06 -13.38 10.34
N TYR A 37 14.36 -12.72 9.22
CA TYR A 37 13.76 -13.11 7.94
C TYR A 37 14.24 -14.45 7.41
N MET A 38 15.52 -14.76 7.57
CA MET A 38 16.06 -16.09 7.22
C MET A 38 15.39 -17.21 8.02
N THR A 39 15.11 -16.96 9.30
CA THR A 39 14.42 -17.92 10.17
C THR A 39 12.98 -18.14 9.73
N ILE A 40 12.24 -17.06 9.39
CA ILE A 40 10.86 -17.16 8.89
C ILE A 40 10.86 -17.91 7.54
N ALA A 41 11.68 -17.49 6.59
CA ALA A 41 11.77 -18.08 5.27
C ALA A 41 12.08 -19.57 5.31
N LYS A 42 12.96 -19.99 6.23
CA LYS A 42 13.30 -21.41 6.43
C LYS A 42 12.14 -22.25 6.94
N LYS A 43 11.25 -21.66 7.75
CA LYS A 43 10.13 -22.38 8.41
C LYS A 43 8.82 -22.27 7.65
N SER A 44 8.68 -21.27 6.79
CA SER A 44 7.44 -21.04 6.06
C SER A 44 7.26 -22.05 4.91
N PRO A 45 6.06 -22.65 4.78
CA PRO A 45 5.73 -23.51 3.65
C PRO A 45 5.49 -22.75 2.34
N VAL A 46 5.32 -21.42 2.41
CA VAL A 46 5.09 -20.54 1.26
C VAL A 46 6.11 -19.42 1.24
N PRO A 47 6.37 -18.79 0.07
CA PRO A 47 7.34 -17.72 -0.03
C PRO A 47 6.99 -16.50 0.83
N LEU A 48 8.02 -15.79 1.29
CA LEU A 48 7.94 -14.64 2.17
C LEU A 48 8.15 -13.34 1.38
N ILE A 49 7.27 -12.36 1.60
CA ILE A 49 7.49 -10.95 1.26
C ILE A 49 7.98 -10.20 2.51
N VAL A 50 9.14 -9.62 2.42
CA VAL A 50 9.73 -8.77 3.47
C VAL A 50 8.98 -7.44 3.53
N TYR A 51 8.55 -6.98 4.71
CA TYR A 51 7.81 -5.73 4.83
C TYR A 51 8.62 -4.67 5.60
N ASN A 52 9.14 -3.69 4.87
CA ASN A 52 9.83 -2.53 5.43
C ASN A 52 8.84 -1.41 5.76
N ILE A 53 8.50 -1.27 7.06
CA ILE A 53 7.58 -0.25 7.58
C ILE A 53 8.13 0.36 8.88
N PRO A 54 9.18 1.18 8.82
CA PRO A 54 9.87 1.71 10.00
C PRO A 54 9.00 2.63 10.85
N SER A 55 7.98 3.28 10.28
CA SER A 55 7.01 4.10 11.04
C SER A 55 6.26 3.31 12.12
N THR A 56 6.13 1.99 11.95
CA THR A 56 5.42 1.10 12.88
C THR A 56 6.38 0.22 13.67
N THR A 57 7.42 -0.30 13.02
CA THR A 57 8.38 -1.22 13.64
C THR A 57 9.50 -0.53 14.40
N HIS A 58 9.77 0.75 14.09
CA HIS A 58 10.93 1.52 14.52
C HIS A 58 12.27 0.92 14.06
N ASN A 59 12.23 -0.05 13.15
CA ASN A 59 13.40 -0.69 12.58
C ASN A 59 13.32 -0.57 11.05
N TYR A 60 14.28 0.15 10.47
CA TYR A 60 14.43 0.29 9.03
C TYR A 60 15.27 -0.87 8.48
N ILE A 61 14.88 -1.44 7.35
CA ILE A 61 15.66 -2.46 6.67
C ILE A 61 16.55 -1.76 5.64
N GLU A 62 17.85 -1.77 5.90
CA GLU A 62 18.81 -1.11 5.03
C GLU A 62 18.93 -1.82 3.66
N PRO A 63 19.25 -1.09 2.57
CA PRO A 63 19.40 -1.68 1.24
C PRO A 63 20.37 -2.86 1.20
N GLU A 64 21.47 -2.78 1.95
CA GLU A 64 22.48 -3.84 2.04
C GLU A 64 21.91 -5.12 2.69
N THR A 65 20.94 -4.97 3.60
CA THR A 65 20.22 -6.10 4.21
C THR A 65 19.23 -6.70 3.22
N ILE A 66 18.49 -5.85 2.47
CA ILE A 66 17.60 -6.31 1.38
C ILE A 66 18.42 -7.08 0.33
N ASN A 67 19.57 -6.57 -0.08
CA ASN A 67 20.45 -7.25 -1.04
C ASN A 67 20.88 -8.66 -0.59
N LYS A 68 21.10 -8.85 0.72
CA LYS A 68 21.38 -10.19 1.28
C LYS A 68 20.14 -11.07 1.28
N LEU A 69 18.96 -10.51 1.55
CA LEU A 69 17.69 -11.23 1.58
C LEU A 69 17.24 -11.71 0.19
N ILE A 70 17.57 -10.99 -0.88
CA ILE A 70 17.31 -11.40 -2.28
C ILE A 70 17.93 -12.77 -2.59
N ALA A 71 19.09 -13.07 -2.00
CA ALA A 71 19.78 -14.35 -2.19
C ALA A 71 19.23 -15.50 -1.32
N VAL A 72 18.30 -15.21 -0.41
CA VAL A 72 17.74 -16.22 0.51
C VAL A 72 16.61 -16.96 -0.18
N LYS A 73 16.74 -18.30 -0.27
CA LYS A 73 15.67 -19.15 -0.77
C LYS A 73 14.36 -18.92 0.00
N ASN A 74 13.25 -18.88 -0.70
CA ASN A 74 11.91 -18.68 -0.16
C ASN A 74 11.63 -17.23 0.32
N ILE A 75 12.45 -16.25 -0.10
CA ILE A 75 12.10 -14.83 -0.02
C ILE A 75 11.81 -14.36 -1.45
N ALA A 76 10.57 -13.93 -1.70
CA ALA A 76 10.05 -13.66 -3.03
C ALA A 76 9.92 -12.16 -3.35
N GLY A 77 10.15 -11.29 -2.37
CA GLY A 77 10.03 -9.86 -2.62
C GLY A 77 10.12 -8.99 -1.38
N VAL A 78 10.03 -7.70 -1.60
CA VAL A 78 9.92 -6.67 -0.57
C VAL A 78 8.70 -5.79 -0.82
N LYS A 79 7.94 -5.50 0.25
CA LYS A 79 6.99 -4.39 0.30
C LYS A 79 7.63 -3.27 1.09
N ASP A 80 7.74 -2.09 0.51
CA ASP A 80 8.33 -0.91 1.14
C ASP A 80 7.30 0.19 1.40
N SER A 81 7.12 0.56 2.66
CA SER A 81 6.33 1.69 3.14
C SER A 81 7.19 2.65 3.96
N SER A 82 8.49 2.69 3.71
CA SER A 82 9.41 3.57 4.44
C SER A 82 9.33 5.03 4.02
N GLY A 83 8.81 5.31 2.82
CA GLY A 83 8.86 6.63 2.19
C GLY A 83 10.26 7.00 1.65
N ASN A 84 11.27 6.17 1.88
CA ASN A 84 12.62 6.41 1.37
C ASN A 84 12.78 5.91 -0.08
N PHE A 85 12.22 6.66 -1.01
CA PHE A 85 12.20 6.29 -2.42
C PHE A 85 13.59 6.18 -3.04
N MET A 86 14.54 6.97 -2.57
CA MET A 86 15.94 6.90 -3.05
C MET A 86 16.56 5.53 -2.74
N ASN A 87 16.46 5.06 -1.52
CA ASN A 87 16.97 3.74 -1.13
C ASN A 87 16.21 2.60 -1.81
N TYR A 88 14.90 2.75 -1.96
CA TYR A 88 14.07 1.79 -2.67
C TYR A 88 14.49 1.64 -4.13
N THR A 89 14.60 2.75 -4.87
CA THR A 89 15.00 2.73 -6.29
C THR A 89 16.44 2.26 -6.48
N ARG A 90 17.36 2.62 -5.55
CA ARG A 90 18.72 2.09 -5.57
C ARG A 90 18.69 0.55 -5.50
N GLY A 91 17.97 -0.02 -4.55
CA GLY A 91 17.85 -1.47 -4.42
C GLY A 91 17.25 -2.12 -5.67
N LEU A 92 16.19 -1.52 -6.22
CA LEU A 92 15.54 -2.00 -7.45
C LEU A 92 16.50 -2.00 -8.65
N PHE A 93 17.28 -0.95 -8.85
CA PHE A 93 18.22 -0.85 -9.98
C PHE A 93 19.49 -1.71 -9.81
N GLU A 94 19.95 -1.89 -8.58
CA GLU A 94 21.10 -2.74 -8.28
C GLU A 94 20.78 -4.23 -8.39
N ASN A 95 19.48 -4.61 -8.24
CA ASN A 95 19.04 -5.99 -8.18
C ASN A 95 17.93 -6.26 -9.20
N GLN A 96 18.33 -6.55 -10.42
CA GLN A 96 17.42 -6.90 -11.51
C GLN A 96 17.05 -8.40 -11.53
N ASN A 97 16.89 -9.01 -10.36
CA ASN A 97 16.40 -10.39 -10.26
C ASN A 97 14.91 -10.40 -10.54
N LYS A 98 14.50 -10.99 -11.67
CA LYS A 98 13.09 -11.06 -12.11
C LYS A 98 12.21 -11.96 -11.23
N GLU A 99 12.80 -12.78 -10.37
CA GLU A 99 12.07 -13.66 -9.43
C GLU A 99 11.82 -12.97 -8.08
N PHE A 100 12.32 -11.73 -7.89
CA PHE A 100 12.16 -10.96 -6.66
C PHE A 100 11.28 -9.75 -6.93
N ALA A 101 10.10 -9.69 -6.27
CA ALA A 101 9.12 -8.63 -6.47
C ALA A 101 9.43 -7.38 -5.64
N TRP A 102 9.36 -6.22 -6.28
CA TRP A 102 9.47 -4.90 -5.66
C TRP A 102 8.09 -4.26 -5.58
N ILE A 103 7.54 -4.14 -4.37
CA ILE A 103 6.18 -3.67 -4.11
C ILE A 103 6.22 -2.37 -3.30
N GLN A 104 5.52 -1.34 -3.79
CA GLN A 104 5.38 -0.07 -3.07
C GLN A 104 4.17 -0.10 -2.13
N GLY A 105 4.36 0.45 -0.94
CA GLY A 105 3.29 0.60 0.06
C GLY A 105 2.98 2.04 0.44
N GLU A 106 3.69 3.03 -0.17
CA GLU A 106 3.46 4.45 0.04
C GLU A 106 2.66 5.04 -1.13
N ASP A 107 1.44 5.49 -0.84
CA ASP A 107 0.46 5.91 -1.86
C ASP A 107 0.92 7.09 -2.71
N TYR A 108 1.67 8.04 -2.14
CA TYR A 108 2.23 9.17 -2.90
C TYR A 108 3.26 8.77 -3.95
N LEU A 109 3.80 7.56 -3.84
CA LEU A 109 4.90 7.08 -4.69
C LEU A 109 4.45 6.06 -5.74
N CYS A 110 3.15 5.70 -5.82
CA CYS A 110 2.66 4.64 -6.71
C CYS A 110 3.05 4.86 -8.18
N GLY A 111 2.80 6.03 -8.72
CA GLY A 111 3.10 6.33 -10.13
C GLY A 111 4.61 6.39 -10.41
N ALA A 112 5.37 7.04 -9.52
CA ALA A 112 6.83 7.09 -9.63
C ALA A 112 7.45 5.69 -9.53
N ASN A 113 6.88 4.83 -8.70
CA ASN A 113 7.32 3.46 -8.50
C ASN A 113 7.17 2.61 -9.77
N PHE A 114 6.01 2.66 -10.44
CA PHE A 114 5.82 1.97 -11.71
C PHE A 114 6.77 2.49 -12.80
N LEU A 115 6.98 3.81 -12.88
CA LEU A 115 7.93 4.41 -13.82
C LEU A 115 9.39 4.01 -13.51
N ALA A 116 9.72 3.67 -12.27
CA ALA A 116 11.01 3.12 -11.88
C ALA A 116 11.14 1.61 -12.19
N GLY A 117 10.06 0.94 -12.59
CA GLY A 117 10.08 -0.48 -12.96
C GLY A 117 9.73 -1.45 -11.83
N ALA A 118 9.01 -1.00 -10.81
CA ALA A 118 8.53 -1.88 -9.75
C ALA A 118 7.33 -2.73 -10.21
N ASP A 119 7.11 -3.85 -9.52
CA ASP A 119 6.16 -4.88 -9.93
C ASP A 119 4.72 -4.59 -9.47
N GLY A 120 4.55 -3.81 -8.41
CA GLY A 120 3.20 -3.59 -7.89
C GLY A 120 3.10 -2.60 -6.73
N VAL A 121 1.85 -2.45 -6.26
CA VAL A 121 1.48 -1.58 -5.13
C VAL A 121 0.55 -2.34 -4.19
N VAL A 122 0.75 -2.17 -2.89
CA VAL A 122 -0.19 -2.65 -1.85
C VAL A 122 -0.53 -1.49 -0.92
N SER A 123 -1.72 -0.96 -1.07
CA SER A 123 -2.21 0.27 -0.43
C SER A 123 -3.40 0.02 0.48
N GLY A 124 -3.47 0.78 1.58
CA GLY A 124 -4.66 0.86 2.43
C GLY A 124 -5.81 1.58 1.72
N LEU A 125 -5.55 2.65 0.99
CA LEU A 125 -6.55 3.45 0.28
C LEU A 125 -7.22 2.70 -0.88
N SER A 126 -6.57 1.67 -1.43
CA SER A 126 -7.18 0.81 -2.45
C SER A 126 -8.44 0.07 -1.94
N ASN A 127 -8.60 -0.10 -0.62
CA ASN A 127 -9.84 -0.59 -0.02
C ASN A 127 -10.99 0.43 -0.13
N VAL A 128 -10.68 1.71 -0.23
CA VAL A 128 -11.68 2.78 -0.42
C VAL A 128 -12.05 2.88 -1.89
N ARG A 129 -11.04 3.02 -2.75
CA ARG A 129 -11.18 3.11 -4.21
C ARG A 129 -10.03 2.36 -4.89
N ILE A 130 -10.36 1.26 -5.55
CA ILE A 130 -9.38 0.42 -6.26
C ILE A 130 -9.11 0.93 -7.68
N GLU A 131 -10.07 1.61 -8.29
CA GLU A 131 -10.06 1.97 -9.69
C GLU A 131 -8.81 2.75 -10.12
N PRO A 132 -8.36 3.81 -9.41
CA PRO A 132 -7.17 4.55 -9.82
C PRO A 132 -5.88 3.73 -9.76
N TYR A 133 -5.82 2.68 -8.94
CA TYR A 133 -4.66 1.79 -8.86
C TYR A 133 -4.62 0.81 -10.02
N VAL A 134 -5.79 0.23 -10.38
CA VAL A 134 -5.91 -0.67 -11.54
C VAL A 134 -5.65 0.10 -12.83
N GLU A 135 -6.30 1.26 -13.02
CA GLU A 135 -6.07 2.14 -14.18
C GLU A 135 -4.58 2.54 -14.30
N MET A 136 -3.92 2.81 -13.17
CA MET A 136 -2.50 3.16 -13.16
C MET A 136 -1.62 1.99 -13.60
N TYR A 137 -1.90 0.77 -13.13
CA TYR A 137 -1.17 -0.41 -13.53
C TYR A 137 -1.36 -0.72 -15.03
N GLU A 138 -2.59 -0.63 -15.53
CA GLU A 138 -2.88 -0.78 -16.95
C GLU A 138 -2.17 0.29 -17.81
N ALA A 139 -2.13 1.54 -17.33
CA ALA A 139 -1.40 2.62 -17.98
C ALA A 139 0.10 2.36 -18.01
N PHE A 140 0.65 1.79 -16.94
CA PHE A 140 2.06 1.36 -16.89
C PHE A 140 2.36 0.29 -17.94
N LEU A 141 1.53 -0.75 -18.05
CA LEU A 141 1.70 -1.81 -19.06
C LEU A 141 1.61 -1.27 -20.49
N ASN A 142 0.86 -0.18 -20.71
CA ASN A 142 0.70 0.48 -22.00
C ASN A 142 1.68 1.65 -22.23
N ASN A 143 2.64 1.89 -21.32
CA ASN A 143 3.58 3.01 -21.37
C ASN A 143 2.90 4.39 -21.43
N ASP A 144 1.72 4.55 -20.84
CA ASP A 144 0.96 5.81 -20.77
C ASP A 144 1.30 6.61 -19.51
N ALA A 145 2.43 7.32 -19.54
CA ALA A 145 2.89 8.16 -18.43
C ALA A 145 1.90 9.29 -18.07
N ARG A 146 1.10 9.78 -19.03
CA ARG A 146 0.09 10.80 -18.78
C ARG A 146 -1.02 10.22 -17.91
N LYS A 147 -1.53 9.05 -18.24
CA LYS A 147 -2.57 8.36 -17.47
C LYS A 147 -2.08 7.97 -16.08
N ILE A 148 -0.81 7.52 -15.94
CA ILE A 148 -0.19 7.27 -14.63
C ILE A 148 -0.26 8.51 -13.75
N LYS A 149 0.11 9.70 -14.29
CA LYS A 149 0.03 10.96 -13.56
C LYS A 149 -1.40 11.31 -13.16
N GLU A 150 -2.38 11.13 -14.04
CA GLU A 150 -3.79 11.37 -13.76
C GLU A 150 -4.29 10.47 -12.62
N CYS A 151 -3.94 9.20 -12.62
CA CYS A 151 -4.27 8.26 -11.56
C CYS A 151 -3.60 8.63 -10.24
N GLN A 152 -2.31 9.04 -10.25
CA GLN A 152 -1.62 9.50 -9.05
C GLN A 152 -2.32 10.72 -8.42
N VAL A 153 -2.81 11.66 -9.22
CA VAL A 153 -3.58 12.81 -8.72
C VAL A 153 -4.87 12.37 -8.02
N LYS A 154 -5.56 11.35 -8.56
CA LYS A 154 -6.75 10.77 -7.92
C LYS A 154 -6.39 10.13 -6.57
N ILE A 155 -5.33 9.33 -6.51
CA ILE A 155 -4.85 8.70 -5.27
C ILE A 155 -4.48 9.75 -4.22
N ASN A 156 -3.75 10.80 -4.62
CA ASN A 156 -3.34 11.87 -3.71
C ASN A 156 -4.54 12.62 -3.09
N LYS A 157 -5.67 12.73 -3.79
CA LYS A 157 -6.88 13.31 -3.22
C LYS A 157 -7.48 12.45 -2.10
N LEU A 158 -7.43 11.12 -2.25
CA LEU A 158 -7.86 10.18 -1.20
C LEU A 158 -6.93 10.18 0.01
N TYR A 159 -5.68 10.57 -0.16
CA TYR A 159 -4.68 10.54 0.90
C TYR A 159 -5.04 11.44 2.11
N LYS A 160 -5.93 12.40 1.93
CA LYS A 160 -6.50 13.20 3.03
C LYS A 160 -7.07 12.31 4.15
N LEU A 161 -7.61 11.13 3.80
CA LEU A 161 -8.17 10.18 4.76
C LEU A 161 -7.11 9.64 5.73
N ILE A 162 -5.86 9.47 5.28
CA ILE A 162 -4.77 8.91 6.10
C ILE A 162 -4.37 9.86 7.24
N HIS A 163 -4.45 11.16 7.01
CA HIS A 163 -4.03 12.16 7.99
C HIS A 163 -5.13 12.58 8.99
N LEU A 164 -6.36 12.14 8.75
CA LEU A 164 -7.45 12.48 9.66
C LEU A 164 -7.34 11.73 10.99
N TYR A 165 -7.61 12.45 12.08
CA TYR A 165 -7.73 11.92 13.44
C TYR A 165 -6.50 11.13 13.93
N GLY A 166 -5.33 11.26 13.29
CA GLY A 166 -4.12 10.53 13.65
C GLY A 166 -4.20 9.01 13.50
N ASN A 167 -5.28 8.50 12.88
CA ASN A 167 -5.50 7.06 12.66
C ASN A 167 -6.09 6.79 11.27
N GLY A 168 -5.21 6.64 10.29
CA GLY A 168 -5.60 6.37 8.90
C GLY A 168 -6.43 5.10 8.74
N ASN A 169 -6.18 4.05 9.54
CA ASN A 169 -6.95 2.81 9.47
C ASN A 169 -8.41 3.02 9.88
N ALA A 170 -8.69 3.85 10.90
CA ALA A 170 -10.04 4.19 11.29
C ALA A 170 -10.77 4.95 10.18
N SER A 171 -10.09 5.91 9.55
CA SER A 171 -10.64 6.69 8.42
C SER A 171 -10.92 5.80 7.20
N ILE A 172 -10.02 4.88 6.86
CA ILE A 172 -10.23 3.90 5.78
C ILE A 172 -11.44 3.01 6.09
N LYS A 173 -11.55 2.48 7.30
CA LYS A 173 -12.71 1.66 7.70
C LYS A 173 -14.02 2.43 7.64
N ALA A 174 -14.04 3.68 8.10
CA ALA A 174 -15.19 4.56 7.99
C ALA A 174 -15.58 4.82 6.52
N ALA A 175 -14.61 5.10 5.66
CA ALA A 175 -14.84 5.29 4.25
C ALA A 175 -15.40 4.02 3.57
N THR A 176 -14.87 2.83 3.91
CA THR A 176 -15.38 1.56 3.37
C THR A 176 -16.80 1.26 3.85
N GLU A 177 -17.17 1.61 5.09
CA GLU A 177 -18.55 1.50 5.60
C GLU A 177 -19.51 2.38 4.80
N LEU A 178 -19.14 3.62 4.49
CA LEU A 178 -19.95 4.53 3.68
C LEU A 178 -20.20 4.01 2.25
N TYR A 179 -19.31 3.18 1.74
CA TYR A 179 -19.52 2.46 0.47
C TYR A 179 -20.21 1.10 0.62
N GLY A 180 -20.74 0.79 1.80
CA GLY A 180 -21.42 -0.49 2.07
C GLY A 180 -20.49 -1.70 2.14
N ARG A 181 -19.20 -1.49 2.36
CA ARG A 181 -18.17 -2.52 2.44
C ARG A 181 -17.50 -2.51 3.80
N GLY A 182 -17.87 -3.43 4.69
CA GLY A 182 -17.27 -3.54 6.02
C GLY A 182 -17.91 -2.66 7.09
N SER A 183 -17.15 -2.31 8.13
CA SER A 183 -17.63 -1.61 9.32
C SER A 183 -16.54 -0.69 9.87
N ARG A 184 -16.93 0.50 10.36
CA ARG A 184 -16.03 1.49 10.99
C ARG A 184 -15.43 1.07 12.32
N TRP A 185 -15.99 0.04 12.95
CA TRP A 185 -15.59 -0.34 14.30
C TRP A 185 -14.17 -0.91 14.36
N MET A 186 -13.36 -0.33 15.24
CA MET A 186 -12.02 -0.78 15.55
C MET A 186 -12.04 -1.77 16.72
N GLN A 187 -11.05 -2.63 16.81
CA GLN A 187 -10.90 -3.55 17.95
C GLN A 187 -10.83 -2.77 19.28
N GLN A 188 -10.14 -1.64 19.29
CA GLN A 188 -10.18 -0.68 20.38
C GLN A 188 -11.30 0.33 20.07
N SER A 189 -12.41 0.28 20.81
CA SER A 189 -13.58 1.12 20.55
C SER A 189 -13.29 2.62 20.57
N SER A 190 -12.35 3.05 21.42
CA SER A 190 -11.87 4.45 21.47
C SER A 190 -11.20 4.95 20.18
N MET A 191 -10.80 4.05 19.30
CA MET A 191 -10.22 4.37 17.98
C MET A 191 -11.26 4.41 16.87
N SER A 192 -12.50 4.01 17.14
CA SER A 192 -13.59 4.06 16.17
C SER A 192 -14.11 5.49 16.00
N LEU A 193 -14.42 5.88 14.76
CA LEU A 193 -14.94 7.22 14.48
C LEU A 193 -16.41 7.35 14.89
N ASP A 194 -16.76 8.51 15.46
CA ASP A 194 -18.15 8.86 15.80
C ASP A 194 -18.93 9.37 14.58
N ASP A 195 -20.21 9.70 14.77
CA ASP A 195 -21.08 10.12 13.67
C ASP A 195 -20.70 11.49 13.07
N THR A 196 -20.10 12.39 13.87
CA THR A 196 -19.60 13.68 13.38
C THR A 196 -18.40 13.48 12.48
N GLN A 197 -17.48 12.64 12.89
CA GLN A 197 -16.29 12.27 12.11
C GLN A 197 -16.69 11.49 10.84
N MET A 198 -17.71 10.64 10.92
CA MET A 198 -18.28 9.96 9.74
C MET A 198 -18.84 10.96 8.71
N ALA A 199 -19.51 12.01 9.16
CA ALA A 199 -20.01 13.06 8.27
C ALA A 199 -18.86 13.81 7.56
N GLU A 200 -17.73 14.04 8.23
CA GLU A 200 -16.55 14.63 7.63
C GLU A 200 -15.89 13.71 6.59
N ILE A 201 -15.75 12.42 6.89
CA ILE A 201 -15.29 11.42 5.92
C ILE A 201 -16.19 11.42 4.69
N LYS A 202 -17.52 11.42 4.89
CA LYS A 202 -18.47 11.48 3.77
C LYS A 202 -18.26 12.70 2.89
N LYS A 203 -18.07 13.87 3.49
CA LYS A 203 -17.80 15.10 2.73
C LYS A 203 -16.55 14.98 1.86
N ILE A 204 -15.46 14.40 2.39
CA ILE A 204 -14.23 14.18 1.61
C ILE A 204 -14.47 13.23 0.43
N LEU A 205 -15.26 12.18 0.65
CA LEU A 205 -15.61 11.23 -0.42
C LEU A 205 -16.51 11.88 -1.47
N ASP A 206 -17.50 12.68 -1.07
CA ASP A 206 -18.36 13.42 -2.00
C ASP A 206 -17.54 14.41 -2.86
N GLU A 207 -16.58 15.15 -2.25
CA GLU A 207 -15.65 16.02 -2.97
C GLU A 207 -14.75 15.25 -3.94
N TYR A 208 -14.31 14.06 -3.53
CA TYR A 208 -13.52 13.18 -4.39
C TYR A 208 -14.33 12.74 -5.61
N GLU A 209 -15.57 12.24 -5.43
CA GLU A 209 -16.44 11.79 -6.53
C GLU A 209 -16.76 12.92 -7.50
N LEU A 210 -17.11 14.12 -6.99
CA LEU A 210 -17.32 15.30 -7.82
C LEU A 210 -16.09 15.65 -8.67
N SER A 211 -14.90 15.42 -8.14
CA SER A 211 -13.64 15.71 -8.84
C SER A 211 -13.33 14.72 -9.98
N LEU A 212 -14.03 13.60 -10.05
CA LEU A 212 -13.90 12.61 -11.13
C LEU A 212 -14.81 12.92 -12.32
N ILE A 213 -15.82 13.79 -12.14
CA ILE A 213 -16.72 14.20 -13.22
C ILE A 213 -15.91 15.09 -14.18
N PRO A 214 -15.84 14.76 -15.48
CA PRO A 214 -15.18 15.62 -16.45
C PRO A 214 -15.83 17.01 -16.44
N ILE A 215 -15.06 18.05 -16.20
CA ILE A 215 -15.52 19.40 -16.46
C ILE A 215 -15.62 19.51 -17.98
N SER A 216 -16.85 19.50 -18.51
CA SER A 216 -17.08 19.86 -19.91
C SER A 216 -16.48 21.27 -20.10
N GLU A 217 -15.46 21.40 -20.95
CA GLU A 217 -14.91 22.71 -21.27
C GLU A 217 -16.08 23.62 -21.68
N PRO A 218 -16.18 24.83 -21.11
CA PRO A 218 -17.15 25.80 -21.59
C PRO A 218 -16.83 26.03 -23.06
N THR A 219 -17.77 25.72 -23.94
CA THR A 219 -17.68 26.01 -25.37
C THR A 219 -17.25 27.46 -25.53
N ARG A 220 -15.98 27.67 -25.89
CA ARG A 220 -15.50 28.97 -26.34
C ARG A 220 -16.27 29.29 -27.62
N HIS A 221 -17.37 30.02 -27.46
CA HIS A 221 -17.95 30.69 -28.60
C HIS A 221 -16.92 31.70 -29.12
N LEU A 222 -16.19 31.28 -30.17
CA LEU A 222 -15.46 32.20 -31.03
C LEU A 222 -16.47 33.17 -31.62
N ARG A 223 -16.63 34.33 -31.01
CA ARG A 223 -17.18 35.49 -31.74
C ARG A 223 -16.12 35.91 -32.73
N ILE A 224 -16.32 35.48 -33.99
CA ILE A 224 -15.66 36.12 -35.13
C ILE A 224 -16.49 37.38 -35.43
N SER A 225 -15.92 38.49 -35.20
CA SER A 225 -16.36 39.80 -35.72
C SER A 225 -15.27 40.33 -36.61
#